data_645867c3f983a3da4a67a4c050bdd322
#
_entry.id   645867c3f983a3da4a67a4c050bdd322
#
_cell.length_a   1.000
_cell.length_b   1.000
_cell.length_c   1.000
_cell.angle_alpha   90.00
_cell.angle_beta   90.00
_cell.angle_gamma   90.00
#
_symmetry.space_group_name_H-M   'P 1'
#
loop_
_entity.id
_entity.type
_entity.pdbx_description
1 polymer ?
#
loop_
_entity_poly.entity_id
_entity_poly.type
_entity_poly.pdbx_seq_one_letter_code
_entity_poly.pdbx_strand_id
1 'polypeptide(L)'
;NNFGGILQAYALCHILSNIIPQNEVYILTQKEKTFKGRLKKFLDYNSPAQKFIRQYIPINTLSGFTLNEIMKKNITCIVVGSDQVWNTKYYNPLYFLNFLEDNHTIKKISYAASLGSDLWYYSQQQTDEISNLLNKFNAISVRESSAINLLQDNLKIKATQVLDPTLLLQANHYNKFISDDNKRYCYAYLLDYTKKLNM
;
A
#
# COMPACT_ATOMS: atom_id res chain seq x y z
N ASN A 1 -3.14 13.28 -6.93
CA ASN A 1 -3.53 12.47 -5.75
C ASN A 1 -3.89 11.07 -6.22
N ASN A 2 -3.35 10.04 -5.56
CA ASN A 2 -3.71 8.64 -5.80
C ASN A 2 -4.96 8.29 -4.96
N PHE A 3 -6.15 8.56 -5.49
CA PHE A 3 -7.41 8.26 -4.79
C PHE A 3 -7.61 6.75 -4.61
N GLY A 4 -7.17 5.92 -5.57
CA GLY A 4 -7.21 4.47 -5.44
C GLY A 4 -6.43 3.97 -4.23
N GLY A 5 -5.19 4.43 -4.06
CA GLY A 5 -4.37 4.08 -2.89
C GLY A 5 -4.97 4.56 -1.56
N ILE A 6 -5.68 5.70 -1.56
CA ILE A 6 -6.39 6.18 -0.36
C ILE A 6 -7.55 5.25 0.01
N LEU A 7 -8.35 4.81 -0.98
CA LEU A 7 -9.45 3.87 -0.75
C LEU A 7 -8.93 2.49 -0.32
N GLN A 8 -7.82 2.03 -0.88
CA GLN A 8 -7.15 0.80 -0.44
C GLN A 8 -6.71 0.90 1.03
N ALA A 9 -6.08 2.01 1.41
CA ALA A 9 -5.69 2.24 2.80
C ALA A 9 -6.91 2.30 3.72
N TYR A 10 -7.98 2.99 3.33
CA TYR A 10 -9.24 3.02 4.05
C TYR A 10 -9.78 1.61 4.30
N ALA A 11 -9.92 0.82 3.23
CA ALA A 11 -10.47 -0.52 3.31
C ALA A 11 -9.62 -1.46 4.17
N LEU A 12 -8.31 -1.49 3.94
CA LEU A 12 -7.40 -2.36 4.70
C LEU A 12 -7.41 -2.01 6.19
N CYS A 13 -7.36 -0.73 6.51
CA CYS A 13 -7.40 -0.28 7.89
C CYS A 13 -8.73 -0.63 8.57
N HIS A 14 -9.84 -0.46 7.86
CA HIS A 14 -11.15 -0.83 8.39
C HIS A 14 -11.26 -2.33 8.68
N ILE A 15 -10.74 -3.17 7.78
CA ILE A 15 -10.71 -4.63 7.97
C ILE A 15 -9.83 -5.00 9.16
N LEU A 16 -8.63 -4.43 9.25
CA LEU A 16 -7.72 -4.70 10.37
C LEU A 16 -8.33 -4.27 11.70
N SER A 17 -9.03 -3.13 11.75
CA SER A 17 -9.71 -2.64 12.96
C SER A 17 -10.89 -3.52 13.41
N ASN A 18 -11.41 -4.38 12.53
CA ASN A 18 -12.41 -5.40 12.89
C ASN A 18 -11.78 -6.68 13.46
N ILE A 19 -10.48 -6.89 13.25
CA ILE A 19 -9.74 -8.06 13.70
C ILE A 19 -9.00 -7.76 15.01
N ILE A 20 -8.46 -6.57 15.16
CA ILE A 20 -7.71 -6.09 16.32
C ILE A 20 -8.26 -4.74 16.78
N PRO A 21 -8.08 -4.36 18.07
CA PRO A 21 -8.55 -3.07 18.58
C PRO A 21 -8.03 -1.90 17.71
N GLN A 22 -8.91 -0.99 17.37
CA GLN A 22 -8.61 0.12 16.44
C GLN A 22 -7.44 1.01 16.91
N ASN A 23 -7.27 1.20 18.21
CA ASN A 23 -6.16 1.96 18.79
C ASN A 23 -4.80 1.26 18.63
N GLU A 24 -4.78 0.01 18.19
CA GLU A 24 -3.56 -0.77 17.93
C GLU A 24 -3.18 -0.82 16.44
N VAL A 25 -4.00 -0.23 15.57
CA VAL A 25 -3.69 -0.11 14.14
C VAL A 25 -2.98 1.21 13.86
N TYR A 26 -1.86 1.13 13.14
CA TYR A 26 -1.02 2.28 12.78
C TYR A 26 -0.75 2.31 11.28
N ILE A 27 -0.78 3.51 10.69
CA ILE A 27 -0.21 3.72 9.36
C ILE A 27 1.23 4.22 9.52
N LEU A 28 2.16 3.49 8.89
CA LEU A 28 3.55 3.92 8.80
C LEU A 28 3.71 4.93 7.67
N THR A 29 4.23 6.10 7.98
CA THR A 29 4.49 7.15 6.99
C THR A 29 5.95 7.57 7.02
N GLN A 30 6.49 7.90 5.84
CA GLN A 30 7.84 8.46 5.77
C GLN A 30 7.86 9.88 6.35
N LYS A 31 8.93 10.20 7.10
CA LYS A 31 9.20 11.58 7.51
C LYS A 31 9.62 12.39 6.29
N GLU A 32 8.96 13.52 6.08
CA GLU A 32 9.38 14.47 5.07
C GLU A 32 10.76 15.05 5.41
N LYS A 33 11.77 14.65 4.64
CA LYS A 33 13.17 15.02 4.86
C LYS A 33 13.50 16.43 4.37
N THR A 34 12.73 16.96 3.40
CA THR A 34 13.02 18.24 2.77
C THR A 34 12.04 19.34 3.20
N PHE A 35 12.53 20.58 3.20
CA PHE A 35 11.69 21.76 3.45
C PHE A 35 10.56 21.87 2.40
N LYS A 36 10.87 21.58 1.12
CA LYS A 36 9.86 21.55 0.03
C LYS A 36 8.78 20.51 0.28
N GLY A 37 9.14 19.32 0.75
CA GLY A 37 8.18 18.26 1.08
C GLY A 37 7.25 18.67 2.21
N ARG A 38 7.79 19.29 3.28
CA ARG A 38 7.00 19.83 4.40
C ARG A 38 6.05 20.93 3.97
N LEU A 39 6.53 21.85 3.13
CA LEU A 39 5.71 22.94 2.59
C LEU A 39 4.61 22.39 1.68
N LYS A 40 4.90 21.44 0.80
CA LYS A 40 3.90 20.76 -0.04
C LYS A 40 2.85 20.07 0.81
N LYS A 41 3.23 19.33 1.86
CA LYS A 41 2.31 18.68 2.78
C LYS A 41 1.41 19.68 3.50
N PHE A 42 1.94 20.83 3.89
CA PHE A 42 1.19 21.92 4.49
C PHE A 42 0.17 22.54 3.51
N LEU A 43 0.58 22.80 2.26
CA LEU A 43 -0.30 23.33 1.21
C LEU A 43 -1.40 22.34 0.83
N ASP A 44 -1.08 21.04 0.80
CA ASP A 44 -2.03 19.97 0.52
C ASP A 44 -2.99 19.66 1.69
N TYR A 45 -2.76 20.23 2.87
CA TYR A 45 -3.53 19.90 4.09
C TYR A 45 -5.04 20.02 3.92
N ASN A 46 -5.51 21.00 3.14
CA ASN A 46 -6.93 21.23 2.88
C ASN A 46 -7.43 20.55 1.60
N SER A 47 -6.61 19.75 0.92
CA SER A 47 -7.04 19.02 -0.27
C SER A 47 -8.16 18.03 0.07
N PRO A 48 -9.08 17.72 -0.87
CA PRO A 48 -10.14 16.73 -0.67
C PRO A 48 -9.60 15.39 -0.17
N ALA A 49 -8.45 14.95 -0.71
CA ALA A 49 -7.78 13.72 -0.30
C ALA A 49 -7.36 13.74 1.17
N GLN A 50 -6.76 14.83 1.64
CA GLN A 50 -6.35 14.96 3.02
C GLN A 50 -7.52 15.10 3.99
N LYS A 51 -8.60 15.77 3.58
CA LYS A 51 -9.86 15.81 4.34
C LYS A 51 -10.44 14.41 4.48
N PHE A 52 -10.50 13.64 3.39
CA PHE A 52 -10.98 12.26 3.41
C PHE A 52 -10.15 11.39 4.38
N ILE A 53 -8.82 11.44 4.26
CA ILE A 53 -7.91 10.67 5.13
C ILE A 53 -8.20 10.98 6.60
N ARG A 54 -8.25 12.24 6.98
CA ARG A 54 -8.49 12.64 8.38
C ARG A 54 -9.87 12.24 8.90
N GLN A 55 -10.88 12.25 8.04
CA GLN A 55 -12.26 11.98 8.42
C GLN A 55 -12.57 10.49 8.49
N TYR A 56 -12.01 9.70 7.56
CA TYR A 56 -12.45 8.33 7.33
C TYR A 56 -11.38 7.27 7.57
N ILE A 57 -10.14 7.67 7.77
CA ILE A 57 -9.06 6.76 8.15
C ILE A 57 -8.64 7.10 9.58
N PRO A 58 -9.41 6.66 10.60
CA PRO A 58 -9.19 7.03 12.00
C PRO A 58 -8.05 6.21 12.58
N ILE A 59 -6.82 6.47 12.13
CA ILE A 59 -5.68 5.65 12.49
C ILE A 59 -4.57 6.49 13.03
N ASN A 60 -3.95 5.94 14.05
CA ASN A 60 -2.72 6.45 14.57
C ASN A 60 -1.66 6.44 13.45
N THR A 61 -1.04 7.57 13.23
CA THR A 61 0.06 7.67 12.26
C THR A 61 1.38 7.59 13.00
N LEU A 62 2.22 6.63 12.61
CA LEU A 62 3.59 6.54 13.07
C LEU A 62 4.49 7.13 11.99
N SER A 63 5.11 8.28 12.26
CA SER A 63 6.06 8.87 11.33
C SER A 63 7.46 8.35 11.58
N GLY A 64 7.96 7.59 10.63
CA GLY A 64 9.30 7.01 10.61
C GLY A 64 9.28 5.51 10.40
N PHE A 65 10.39 5.01 9.83
CA PHE A 65 10.61 3.59 9.56
C PHE A 65 11.83 3.11 10.37
N THR A 66 11.96 3.53 11.61
CA THR A 66 13.03 3.02 12.46
C THR A 66 12.50 1.93 13.37
N LEU A 67 13.31 0.89 13.56
CA LEU A 67 12.97 -0.21 14.46
C LEU A 67 12.64 0.32 15.87
N ASN A 68 13.38 1.32 16.37
CA ASN A 68 13.14 1.90 17.70
C ASN A 68 11.76 2.53 17.84
N GLU A 69 11.26 3.23 16.82
CA GLU A 69 9.92 3.84 16.86
C GLU A 69 8.82 2.78 16.86
N ILE A 70 9.03 1.70 16.12
CA ILE A 70 8.12 0.55 16.04
C ILE A 70 8.10 -0.21 17.37
N MET A 71 9.26 -0.49 17.94
CA MET A 71 9.37 -1.21 19.23
C MET A 71 8.75 -0.42 20.39
N LYS A 72 8.90 0.91 20.42
CA LYS A 72 8.26 1.77 21.42
C LYS A 72 6.73 1.67 21.43
N LYS A 73 6.13 1.28 20.33
CA LYS A 73 4.68 1.10 20.16
C LYS A 73 4.21 -0.34 20.33
N ASN A 74 5.11 -1.26 20.69
CA ASN A 74 4.83 -2.69 20.83
C ASN A 74 4.17 -3.30 19.59
N ILE A 75 4.56 -2.83 18.39
CA ILE A 75 4.02 -3.34 17.13
C ILE A 75 4.55 -4.75 16.92
N THR A 76 3.64 -5.71 16.79
CA THR A 76 3.95 -7.14 16.64
C THR A 76 3.84 -7.63 15.20
N CYS A 77 3.21 -6.84 14.32
CA CYS A 77 3.02 -7.20 12.91
C CYS A 77 3.07 -5.96 12.02
N ILE A 78 3.72 -6.07 10.87
CA ILE A 78 3.68 -5.06 9.81
C ILE A 78 3.10 -5.69 8.54
N VAL A 79 2.13 -4.99 7.95
CA VAL A 79 1.50 -5.37 6.70
C VAL A 79 1.90 -4.39 5.61
N VAL A 80 2.41 -4.90 4.49
CA VAL A 80 2.78 -4.12 3.29
C VAL A 80 1.76 -4.41 2.19
N GLY A 81 1.30 -3.38 1.52
CA GLY A 81 0.35 -3.47 0.40
C GLY A 81 -0.78 -2.47 0.61
N SER A 82 -1.71 -2.36 -0.27
CA SER A 82 -2.09 -3.21 -1.41
C SER A 82 -1.81 -2.51 -2.76
N ASP A 83 -1.11 -1.41 -2.80
CA ASP A 83 -0.77 -0.68 -4.02
C ASP A 83 0.44 -1.31 -4.75
N GLN A 84 0.91 -0.71 -5.82
CA GLN A 84 2.09 -1.13 -6.59
C GLN A 84 3.40 -0.91 -5.80
N VAL A 85 3.41 -1.38 -4.56
CA VAL A 85 4.54 -1.21 -3.63
C VAL A 85 5.78 -1.97 -4.05
N TRP A 86 5.62 -3.00 -4.89
CA TRP A 86 6.71 -3.80 -5.46
C TRP A 86 6.91 -3.55 -6.96
N ASN A 87 6.52 -2.37 -7.46
CA ASN A 87 6.79 -2.01 -8.84
C ASN A 87 8.25 -1.56 -9.00
N THR A 88 8.96 -2.16 -9.95
CA THR A 88 10.38 -1.90 -10.24
C THR A 88 10.66 -0.42 -10.52
N LYS A 89 9.75 0.25 -11.22
CA LYS A 89 9.86 1.69 -11.55
C LYS A 89 9.95 2.57 -10.31
N TYR A 90 9.39 2.10 -9.19
CA TYR A 90 9.34 2.82 -7.92
C TYR A 90 10.06 2.03 -6.81
N TYR A 91 11.07 1.23 -7.20
CA TYR A 91 11.79 0.39 -6.24
C TYR A 91 12.19 1.16 -4.99
N ASN A 92 11.74 0.64 -3.86
CA ASN A 92 12.07 1.18 -2.56
C ASN A 92 12.18 0.03 -1.55
N PRO A 93 13.38 -0.23 -1.00
CA PRO A 93 13.62 -1.33 -0.05
C PRO A 93 12.73 -1.28 1.20
N LEU A 94 12.22 -0.10 1.56
CA LEU A 94 11.29 0.06 2.70
C LEU A 94 10.01 -0.76 2.53
N TYR A 95 9.53 -0.97 1.30
CA TYR A 95 8.36 -1.80 1.03
C TYR A 95 8.66 -3.30 1.07
N PHE A 96 9.94 -3.67 1.19
CA PHE A 96 10.40 -5.02 1.50
C PHE A 96 10.81 -5.15 2.97
N LEU A 97 10.51 -4.13 3.80
CA LEU A 97 10.78 -4.08 5.23
C LEU A 97 12.27 -4.28 5.59
N ASN A 98 13.18 -3.75 4.77
CA ASN A 98 14.62 -3.88 4.96
C ASN A 98 15.10 -3.35 6.32
N PHE A 99 14.43 -2.34 6.88
CA PHE A 99 14.72 -1.79 8.21
C PHE A 99 14.40 -2.75 9.37
N LEU A 100 13.77 -3.88 9.08
CA LEU A 100 13.49 -4.98 10.01
C LEU A 100 14.24 -6.26 9.64
N GLU A 101 15.27 -6.17 8.82
CA GLU A 101 15.93 -7.34 8.27
C GLU A 101 16.34 -8.35 9.36
N ASP A 102 16.96 -7.89 10.43
CA ASP A 102 17.46 -8.72 11.52
C ASP A 102 16.46 -8.89 12.67
N ASN A 103 15.24 -8.33 12.53
CA ASN A 103 14.21 -8.50 13.55
C ASN A 103 13.33 -9.70 13.22
N HIS A 104 13.33 -10.71 14.07
CA HIS A 104 12.53 -11.93 13.95
C HIS A 104 11.29 -11.94 14.85
N THR A 105 11.08 -10.93 15.70
CA THR A 105 9.93 -10.88 16.63
C THR A 105 8.71 -10.22 16.00
N ILE A 106 8.91 -9.31 15.04
CA ILE A 106 7.83 -8.63 14.33
C ILE A 106 7.44 -9.44 13.10
N LYS A 107 6.17 -9.84 13.02
CA LYS A 107 5.63 -10.52 11.84
C LYS A 107 5.63 -9.59 10.63
N LYS A 108 6.07 -10.10 9.49
CA LYS A 108 6.15 -9.41 8.21
C LYS A 108 5.16 -10.05 7.24
N ILE A 109 4.18 -9.30 6.79
CA ILE A 109 3.11 -9.80 5.92
C ILE A 109 2.98 -8.86 4.72
N SER A 110 2.77 -9.40 3.53
CA SER A 110 2.22 -8.61 2.43
C SER A 110 0.76 -8.96 2.18
N TYR A 111 -0.05 -7.94 1.96
CA TYR A 111 -1.45 -8.09 1.59
C TYR A 111 -1.72 -7.44 0.24
N ALA A 112 -2.09 -8.24 -0.76
CA ALA A 112 -2.41 -7.78 -2.12
C ALA A 112 -1.32 -6.86 -2.71
N ALA A 113 -0.05 -7.08 -2.39
CA ALA A 113 1.05 -6.30 -2.96
C ALA A 113 1.11 -6.48 -4.48
N SER A 114 1.39 -5.40 -5.23
CA SER A 114 1.41 -5.44 -6.68
C SER A 114 2.79 -5.13 -7.22
N LEU A 115 3.22 -5.91 -8.22
CA LEU A 115 4.41 -5.65 -9.02
C LEU A 115 4.14 -4.63 -10.13
N GLY A 116 2.87 -4.41 -10.49
CA GLY A 116 2.44 -3.45 -11.52
C GLY A 116 2.95 -3.78 -12.92
N SER A 117 3.42 -5.01 -13.14
CA SER A 117 3.95 -5.52 -14.40
C SER A 117 3.85 -7.04 -14.44
N ASP A 118 3.75 -7.59 -15.65
CA ASP A 118 3.81 -9.03 -15.92
C ASP A 118 5.23 -9.48 -16.29
N LEU A 119 6.22 -8.58 -16.17
CA LEU A 119 7.63 -8.86 -16.44
C LEU A 119 8.49 -8.50 -15.23
N TRP A 120 9.57 -9.26 -15.04
CA TRP A 120 10.55 -9.04 -13.99
C TRP A 120 11.63 -8.07 -14.48
N TYR A 121 11.62 -6.84 -13.97
CA TYR A 121 12.55 -5.78 -14.40
C TYR A 121 13.62 -5.47 -13.34
N TYR A 122 13.67 -6.19 -12.24
CA TYR A 122 14.71 -6.00 -11.23
C TYR A 122 16.07 -6.47 -11.74
N SER A 123 17.13 -5.73 -11.41
CA SER A 123 18.50 -6.18 -11.65
C SER A 123 18.81 -7.42 -10.82
N GLN A 124 19.88 -8.13 -11.14
CA GLN A 124 20.31 -9.30 -10.36
C GLN A 124 20.55 -8.92 -8.88
N GLN A 125 21.25 -7.81 -8.63
CA GLN A 125 21.52 -7.32 -7.28
C GLN A 125 20.21 -7.05 -6.50
N GLN A 126 19.22 -6.40 -7.14
CA GLN A 126 17.91 -6.17 -6.53
C GLN A 126 17.15 -7.47 -6.29
N THR A 127 17.24 -8.40 -7.24
CA THR A 127 16.63 -9.73 -7.12
C THR A 127 17.16 -10.48 -5.90
N ASP A 128 18.46 -10.47 -5.70
CA ASP A 128 19.11 -11.12 -4.56
C ASP A 128 18.73 -10.46 -3.23
N GLU A 129 18.70 -9.11 -3.19
CA GLU A 129 18.26 -8.35 -2.02
C GLU A 129 16.81 -8.65 -1.68
N ILE A 130 15.90 -8.57 -2.67
CA ILE A 130 14.47 -8.84 -2.51
C ILE A 130 14.26 -10.28 -2.04
N SER A 131 14.98 -11.25 -2.61
CA SER A 131 14.88 -12.65 -2.22
C SER A 131 15.22 -12.82 -0.73
N ASN A 132 16.34 -12.23 -0.28
CA ASN A 132 16.74 -12.27 1.12
C ASN A 132 15.70 -11.64 2.07
N LEU A 133 15.09 -10.54 1.66
CA LEU A 133 14.09 -9.85 2.47
C LEU A 133 12.76 -10.60 2.51
N LEU A 134 12.24 -11.04 1.35
CA LEU A 134 10.94 -11.72 1.27
C LEU A 134 10.96 -13.13 1.89
N ASN A 135 12.10 -13.82 1.91
CA ASN A 135 12.24 -15.08 2.64
C ASN A 135 12.02 -14.94 4.16
N LYS A 136 12.09 -13.71 4.69
CA LYS A 136 11.83 -13.40 6.09
C LYS A 136 10.37 -13.01 6.37
N PHE A 137 9.51 -13.02 5.33
CA PHE A 137 8.08 -12.75 5.50
C PHE A 137 7.34 -13.99 6.01
N ASN A 138 6.40 -13.77 6.91
CA ASN A 138 5.55 -14.83 7.49
C ASN A 138 4.44 -15.25 6.52
N ALA A 139 3.95 -14.31 5.71
CA ALA A 139 2.96 -14.58 4.67
C ALA A 139 3.11 -13.58 3.52
N ILE A 140 2.98 -14.08 2.30
CA ILE A 140 3.07 -13.25 1.09
C ILE A 140 1.80 -13.45 0.26
N SER A 141 1.07 -12.36 0.08
CA SER A 141 -0.04 -12.31 -0.86
C SER A 141 0.09 -11.16 -1.83
N VAL A 142 -0.37 -11.41 -3.06
CA VAL A 142 -0.27 -10.51 -4.20
C VAL A 142 -1.65 -10.29 -4.83
N ARG A 143 -1.79 -9.19 -5.55
CA ARG A 143 -3.06 -8.82 -6.18
C ARG A 143 -3.24 -9.49 -7.54
N GLU A 144 -2.18 -9.63 -8.33
CA GLU A 144 -2.20 -10.19 -9.68
C GLU A 144 -1.70 -11.64 -9.69
N SER A 145 -2.33 -12.49 -10.52
CA SER A 145 -1.88 -13.87 -10.73
C SER A 145 -0.49 -13.93 -11.37
N SER A 146 -0.15 -12.99 -12.26
CA SER A 146 1.17 -12.89 -12.87
C SER A 146 2.28 -12.73 -11.83
N ALA A 147 2.02 -12.01 -10.72
CA ALA A 147 2.97 -11.82 -9.65
C ALA A 147 3.33 -13.14 -8.93
N ILE A 148 2.42 -14.13 -8.86
CA ILE A 148 2.72 -15.45 -8.30
C ILE A 148 3.85 -16.11 -9.11
N ASN A 149 3.69 -16.14 -10.44
CA ASN A 149 4.67 -16.73 -11.33
C ASN A 149 6.01 -15.99 -11.27
N LEU A 150 5.97 -14.65 -11.29
CA LEU A 150 7.18 -13.84 -11.20
C LEU A 150 7.97 -14.07 -9.90
N LEU A 151 7.29 -14.16 -8.76
CA LEU A 151 7.94 -14.46 -7.48
C LEU A 151 8.46 -15.89 -7.42
N GLN A 152 7.72 -16.86 -7.96
CA GLN A 152 8.15 -18.25 -8.00
C GLN A 152 9.34 -18.45 -8.93
N ASP A 153 9.32 -17.85 -10.12
CA ASP A 153 10.33 -18.08 -11.15
C ASP A 153 11.66 -17.40 -10.80
N ASN A 154 11.60 -16.16 -10.30
CA ASN A 154 12.79 -15.35 -10.04
C ASN A 154 13.34 -15.51 -8.63
N LEU A 155 12.49 -15.76 -7.62
CA LEU A 155 12.89 -15.77 -6.20
C LEU A 155 12.66 -17.12 -5.52
N LYS A 156 11.96 -18.07 -6.16
CA LYS A 156 11.52 -19.35 -5.56
C LYS A 156 10.58 -19.15 -4.36
N ILE A 157 9.86 -18.04 -4.32
CA ILE A 157 8.95 -17.66 -3.25
C ILE A 157 7.52 -18.00 -3.64
N LYS A 158 6.80 -18.67 -2.74
CA LYS A 158 5.37 -18.95 -2.88
C LYS A 158 4.56 -17.76 -2.41
N ALA A 159 3.60 -17.35 -3.22
CA ALA A 159 2.63 -16.30 -2.87
C ALA A 159 1.20 -16.75 -3.16
N THR A 160 0.23 -16.13 -2.50
CA THR A 160 -1.19 -16.38 -2.72
C THR A 160 -1.84 -15.16 -3.34
N GLN A 161 -2.65 -15.35 -4.39
CA GLN A 161 -3.46 -14.25 -4.90
C GLN A 161 -4.63 -13.97 -3.97
N VAL A 162 -4.85 -12.68 -3.69
CA VAL A 162 -5.98 -12.21 -2.89
C VAL A 162 -6.64 -11.00 -3.56
N LEU A 163 -7.87 -10.72 -3.18
CA LEU A 163 -8.58 -9.53 -3.66
C LEU A 163 -7.95 -8.25 -3.13
N ASP A 164 -8.03 -7.18 -3.92
CA ASP A 164 -7.76 -5.83 -3.43
C ASP A 164 -8.65 -5.53 -2.21
N PRO A 165 -8.13 -4.89 -1.15
CA PRO A 165 -8.90 -4.67 0.08
C PRO A 165 -10.18 -3.87 -0.15
N THR A 166 -10.24 -3.04 -1.20
CA THR A 166 -11.47 -2.32 -1.54
C THR A 166 -12.63 -3.24 -1.93
N LEU A 167 -12.35 -4.46 -2.37
CA LEU A 167 -13.36 -5.46 -2.72
C LEU A 167 -13.80 -6.34 -1.53
N LEU A 168 -13.14 -6.22 -0.38
CA LEU A 168 -13.51 -6.97 0.83
C LEU A 168 -14.60 -6.28 1.64
N LEU A 169 -14.80 -4.98 1.46
CA LEU A 169 -15.87 -4.24 2.11
C LEU A 169 -17.15 -4.31 1.28
N GLN A 170 -18.28 -4.45 1.96
CA GLN A 170 -19.58 -4.40 1.31
C GLN A 170 -19.88 -2.98 0.76
N ALA A 171 -20.70 -2.89 -0.27
CA ALA A 171 -21.04 -1.63 -0.94
C ALA A 171 -21.56 -0.53 0.03
N ASN A 172 -22.29 -0.92 1.09
CA ASN A 172 -22.80 0.00 2.09
C ASN A 172 -21.69 0.81 2.81
N HIS A 173 -20.48 0.28 2.93
CA HIS A 173 -19.34 1.02 3.48
C HIS A 173 -18.94 2.23 2.64
N TYR A 174 -19.26 2.20 1.34
CA TYR A 174 -18.93 3.26 0.39
C TYR A 174 -20.08 4.25 0.15
N ASN A 175 -21.32 3.90 0.52
CA ASN A 175 -22.50 4.74 0.27
C ASN A 175 -22.37 6.15 0.87
N LYS A 176 -21.68 6.27 2.01
CA LYS A 176 -21.43 7.57 2.66
C LYS A 176 -20.51 8.51 1.86
N PHE A 177 -19.86 8.02 0.81
CA PHE A 177 -19.00 8.82 -0.07
C PHE A 177 -19.70 9.24 -1.36
N ILE A 178 -20.90 8.71 -1.61
CA ILE A 178 -21.69 9.00 -2.80
C ILE A 178 -22.48 10.29 -2.54
N SER A 179 -22.33 11.27 -3.41
CA SER A 179 -23.22 12.43 -3.45
C SER A 179 -24.43 12.11 -4.32
N ASP A 180 -25.62 12.31 -3.76
CA ASP A 180 -26.88 12.08 -4.46
C ASP A 180 -27.22 13.33 -5.29
N ASP A 181 -26.65 13.47 -6.47
CA ASP A 181 -26.90 14.62 -7.35
C ASP A 181 -27.90 14.33 -8.48
N ASN A 182 -28.51 13.12 -8.52
CA ASN A 182 -29.50 12.67 -9.49
C ASN A 182 -29.14 12.88 -10.97
N LYS A 183 -27.87 13.20 -11.27
CA LYS A 183 -27.40 13.42 -12.65
C LYS A 183 -26.90 12.11 -13.24
N ARG A 184 -27.27 11.86 -14.50
CA ARG A 184 -26.70 10.75 -15.28
C ARG A 184 -25.47 11.26 -16.01
N TYR A 185 -24.30 10.68 -15.71
CA TYR A 185 -23.08 10.96 -16.42
C TYR A 185 -22.25 9.68 -16.61
N CYS A 186 -21.39 9.71 -17.60
CA CYS A 186 -20.39 8.67 -17.82
C CYS A 186 -19.04 9.23 -17.39
N TYR A 187 -18.34 8.51 -16.51
CA TYR A 187 -16.96 8.82 -16.15
C TYR A 187 -16.00 7.97 -16.96
N ALA A 188 -15.05 8.61 -17.64
CA ALA A 188 -13.92 7.95 -18.27
C ALA A 188 -12.63 8.34 -17.54
N TYR A 189 -11.91 7.36 -17.01
CA TYR A 189 -10.59 7.58 -16.41
C TYR A 189 -9.53 7.09 -17.40
N LEU A 190 -8.85 8.04 -18.04
CA LEU A 190 -7.83 7.76 -19.05
C LEU A 190 -6.45 7.80 -18.39
N LEU A 191 -5.77 6.67 -18.33
CA LEU A 191 -4.42 6.55 -17.75
C LEU A 191 -3.34 7.04 -18.72
N ASP A 192 -3.53 6.83 -20.03
CA ASP A 192 -2.62 7.26 -21.07
C ASP A 192 -3.33 8.19 -22.05
N TYR A 193 -2.86 9.43 -22.11
CA TYR A 193 -3.29 10.40 -23.10
C TYR A 193 -2.43 10.24 -24.37
N THR A 194 -2.74 9.27 -25.21
CA THR A 194 -2.20 9.25 -26.57
C THR A 194 -2.91 10.32 -27.39
N LYS A 195 -2.16 11.25 -27.97
CA LYS A 195 -2.61 12.42 -28.72
C LYS A 195 -3.45 12.14 -29.99
N LYS A 196 -4.13 11.00 -30.11
CA LYS A 196 -4.98 10.67 -31.26
C LYS A 196 -6.22 9.91 -30.81
N LEU A 197 -7.15 10.61 -30.20
CA LEU A 197 -8.57 10.35 -30.45
C LEU A 197 -9.02 11.34 -31.52
N ASN A 198 -8.77 10.99 -32.79
CA ASN A 198 -9.49 11.59 -33.91
C ASN A 198 -10.91 10.99 -33.85
N MET A 199 -11.86 11.74 -33.29
CA MET A 199 -13.27 11.52 -33.56
C MET A 199 -13.63 12.15 -34.90
#